data_52957c3bf86f93de012981e680ec4219
#
_entry.id   52957c3bf86f93de012981e680ec4219
#
_cell.length_a   1.000
_cell.length_b   1.000
_cell.length_c   1.000
_cell.angle_alpha   90.00
_cell.angle_beta   90.00
_cell.angle_gamma   90.00
#
_symmetry.space_group_name_H-M   'P 1'
#
loop_
_entity.id
_entity.type
_entity.pdbx_description
1 polymer ?
#
loop_
_entity_poly.entity_id
_entity_poly.type
_entity_poly.pdbx_seq_one_letter_code
_entity_poly.pdbx_strand_id
1 'polypeptide(L)'
;MYDVIVVGARCAGAPLAMLLARSGHKVALVDRASFPSDTMSTHFLWQRGAARLKAWGLLERLQARGCAPIRQITFDTGPVQLTGIGPAAGGVAETYCPRRTVLDALLAEAAAESGAELVDGFVVADLL
;
A
#
# COMPACT_ATOMS: atom_id res chain seq x y z
N MET A 1 19.30 14.80 -12.01
CA MET A 1 18.59 15.67 -11.02
C MET A 1 17.17 15.17 -10.92
N TYR A 2 16.60 15.04 -9.72
CA TYR A 2 15.21 14.66 -9.48
C TYR A 2 14.35 15.90 -9.32
N ASP A 3 13.07 15.80 -9.72
CA ASP A 3 12.08 16.84 -9.46
C ASP A 3 11.52 16.70 -8.04
N VAL A 4 11.43 15.44 -7.55
CA VAL A 4 10.89 15.13 -6.23
C VAL A 4 11.69 14.00 -5.57
N ILE A 5 11.94 14.14 -4.27
CA ILE A 5 12.45 13.08 -3.42
C ILE A 5 11.37 12.72 -2.40
N VAL A 6 10.94 11.46 -2.42
CA VAL A 6 9.96 10.91 -1.47
C VAL A 6 10.70 10.07 -0.44
N VAL A 7 10.59 10.45 0.84
CA VAL A 7 11.22 9.73 1.95
C VAL A 7 10.21 8.80 2.60
N GLY A 8 10.48 7.50 2.55
CA GLY A 8 9.62 6.42 3.03
C GLY A 8 8.87 5.74 1.90
N ALA A 9 9.23 4.49 1.57
CA ALA A 9 8.68 3.71 0.45
C ALA A 9 7.58 2.72 0.86
N ARG A 10 6.80 3.06 1.89
CA ARG A 10 5.69 2.22 2.37
C ARG A 10 4.33 2.72 1.86
N CYS A 11 3.24 2.40 2.58
CA CYS A 11 1.84 2.64 2.18
C CYS A 11 1.50 4.09 1.77
N ALA A 12 2.28 5.09 2.18
CA ALA A 12 2.05 6.49 1.79
C ALA A 12 3.00 6.92 0.67
N GLY A 13 4.32 6.73 0.86
CA GLY A 13 5.32 7.26 -0.07
C GLY A 13 5.39 6.50 -1.39
N ALA A 14 5.30 5.16 -1.37
CA ALA A 14 5.35 4.40 -2.61
C ALA A 14 4.19 4.74 -3.58
N PRO A 15 2.92 4.81 -3.16
CA PRO A 15 1.86 5.29 -4.04
C PRO A 15 2.04 6.73 -4.50
N LEU A 16 2.54 7.63 -3.65
CA LEU A 16 2.84 8.99 -4.04
C LEU A 16 3.90 9.03 -5.14
N ALA A 17 5.00 8.33 -4.95
CA ALA A 17 6.08 8.24 -5.94
C ALA A 17 5.60 7.63 -7.26
N MET A 18 4.78 6.57 -7.19
CA MET A 18 4.13 5.95 -8.35
C MET A 18 3.31 6.97 -9.15
N LEU A 19 2.45 7.72 -8.48
CA LEU A 19 1.56 8.69 -9.13
C LEU A 19 2.34 9.87 -9.72
N LEU A 20 3.35 10.38 -9.03
CA LEU A 20 4.23 11.42 -9.53
C LEU A 20 5.02 10.96 -10.77
N ALA A 21 5.58 9.75 -10.73
CA ALA A 21 6.29 9.18 -11.86
C ALA A 21 5.36 9.00 -13.07
N ARG A 22 4.12 8.50 -12.87
CA ARG A 22 3.09 8.41 -13.92
C ARG A 22 2.69 9.77 -14.50
N SER A 23 2.88 10.86 -13.73
CA SER A 23 2.65 12.24 -14.18
C SER A 23 3.87 12.86 -14.88
N GLY A 24 4.94 12.09 -15.09
CA GLY A 24 6.12 12.51 -15.83
C GLY A 24 7.22 13.15 -15.00
N HIS A 25 7.12 13.16 -13.66
CA HIS A 25 8.17 13.68 -12.79
C HIS A 25 9.31 12.66 -12.61
N LYS A 26 10.54 13.14 -12.50
CA LYS A 26 11.69 12.34 -12.10
C LYS A 26 11.70 12.22 -10.57
N VAL A 27 11.36 11.03 -10.08
CA VAL A 27 11.16 10.78 -8.64
C VAL A 27 12.24 9.86 -8.10
N ALA A 28 12.89 10.28 -7.00
CA ALA A 28 13.64 9.37 -6.13
C ALA A 28 12.73 8.96 -4.97
N LEU A 29 12.60 7.66 -4.75
CA LEU A 29 11.88 7.07 -3.62
C LEU A 29 12.89 6.37 -2.72
N VAL A 30 13.12 6.91 -1.52
CA VAL A 30 14.14 6.40 -0.61
C VAL A 30 13.51 5.83 0.66
N ASP A 31 14.05 4.71 1.16
CA ASP A 31 13.62 4.12 2.45
C ASP A 31 14.83 3.53 3.17
N ARG A 32 14.81 3.63 4.52
CA ARG A 32 15.85 3.03 5.37
C ARG A 32 15.80 1.51 5.43
N ALA A 33 14.63 0.91 5.18
CA ALA A 33 14.45 -0.53 5.13
C ALA A 33 14.72 -1.04 3.72
N SER A 34 15.18 -2.29 3.59
CA SER A 34 15.20 -3.02 2.33
C SER A 34 13.96 -3.89 2.22
N PHE A 35 13.37 -3.96 1.05
CA PHE A 35 12.13 -4.71 0.80
C PHE A 35 12.41 -6.13 0.24
N PRO A 36 11.58 -7.12 0.64
CA PRO A 36 10.42 -7.04 1.54
C PRO A 36 10.82 -6.94 3.01
N SER A 37 10.14 -6.07 3.79
CA SER A 37 10.36 -5.96 5.23
C SER A 37 9.04 -5.83 5.97
N ASP A 38 8.96 -6.37 7.19
CA ASP A 38 7.76 -6.28 8.01
C ASP A 38 7.76 -5.00 8.85
N THR A 39 6.59 -4.61 9.32
CA THR A 39 6.39 -3.52 10.28
C THR A 39 5.08 -3.73 11.02
N MET A 40 5.01 -3.24 12.25
CA MET A 40 3.79 -3.29 13.04
C MET A 40 2.65 -2.55 12.34
N SER A 41 1.50 -3.20 12.21
CA SER A 41 0.31 -2.65 11.56
C SER A 41 -0.91 -3.47 11.96
N THR A 42 -2.10 -2.89 11.87
CA THR A 42 -3.36 -3.66 11.96
C THR A 42 -3.54 -4.60 10.76
N HIS A 43 -2.79 -4.41 9.71
CA HIS A 43 -2.88 -5.11 8.42
C HIS A 43 -4.25 -4.99 7.73
N PHE A 44 -5.18 -4.24 8.31
CA PHE A 44 -6.56 -4.18 7.81
C PHE A 44 -6.71 -3.07 6.78
N LEU A 45 -7.17 -3.46 5.59
CA LEU A 45 -7.41 -2.57 4.46
C LEU A 45 -8.90 -2.53 4.15
N TRP A 46 -9.54 -1.42 4.52
CA TRP A 46 -10.96 -1.17 4.26
C TRP A 46 -11.26 -1.01 2.78
N GLN A 47 -12.55 -1.06 2.41
CA GLN A 47 -13.03 -0.96 1.02
C GLN A 47 -12.46 0.27 0.28
N ARG A 48 -12.32 1.43 0.96
CA ARG A 48 -11.74 2.63 0.34
C ARG A 48 -10.27 2.45 -0.05
N GLY A 49 -9.49 1.79 0.79
CA GLY A 49 -8.09 1.46 0.49
C GLY A 49 -7.99 0.43 -0.64
N ALA A 50 -8.80 -0.62 -0.60
CA ALA A 50 -8.88 -1.62 -1.67
C ALA A 50 -9.33 -1.01 -3.00
N ALA A 51 -10.28 -0.06 -2.98
CA ALA A 51 -10.70 0.68 -4.16
C ALA A 51 -9.57 1.53 -4.77
N ARG A 52 -8.68 2.10 -3.94
CA ARG A 52 -7.48 2.79 -4.43
C ARG A 52 -6.52 1.83 -5.12
N LEU A 53 -6.25 0.66 -4.51
CA LEU A 53 -5.43 -0.37 -5.16
C LEU A 53 -6.04 -0.82 -6.49
N LYS A 54 -7.37 -1.01 -6.55
CA LYS A 54 -8.08 -1.34 -7.79
C LYS A 54 -7.90 -0.26 -8.85
N ALA A 55 -8.11 1.00 -8.50
CA ALA A 55 -7.93 2.13 -9.41
C ALA A 55 -6.49 2.27 -9.94
N TRP A 56 -5.51 1.80 -9.20
CA TRP A 56 -4.11 1.78 -9.60
C TRP A 56 -3.70 0.51 -10.36
N GLY A 57 -4.60 -0.49 -10.48
CA GLY A 57 -4.33 -1.79 -11.12
C GLY A 57 -3.53 -2.74 -10.21
N LEU A 58 -3.59 -2.55 -8.89
CA LEU A 58 -2.79 -3.31 -7.94
C LEU A 58 -3.60 -4.31 -7.11
N LEU A 59 -4.95 -4.23 -7.13
CA LEU A 59 -5.77 -5.10 -6.27
C LEU A 59 -5.67 -6.57 -6.68
N GLU A 60 -5.75 -6.86 -7.96
CA GLU A 60 -5.62 -8.21 -8.51
C GLU A 60 -4.20 -8.77 -8.27
N ARG A 61 -3.17 -7.91 -8.35
CA ARG A 61 -1.79 -8.28 -8.02
C ARG A 61 -1.63 -8.65 -6.55
N LEU A 62 -2.33 -7.93 -5.64
CA LEU A 62 -2.36 -8.25 -4.21
C LEU A 62 -3.04 -9.60 -3.96
N GLN A 63 -4.18 -9.85 -4.61
CA GLN A 63 -4.89 -11.13 -4.51
C GLN A 63 -4.04 -12.31 -5.03
N ALA A 64 -3.36 -12.13 -6.14
CA ALA A 64 -2.46 -13.14 -6.71
C ALA A 64 -1.27 -13.49 -5.79
N ARG A 65 -0.92 -12.59 -4.85
CA ARG A 65 0.08 -12.84 -3.79
C ARG A 65 -0.49 -13.53 -2.54
N GLY A 66 -1.70 -14.07 -2.63
CA GLY A 66 -2.34 -14.85 -1.56
C GLY A 66 -3.13 -14.02 -0.56
N CYS A 67 -3.38 -12.73 -0.81
CA CYS A 67 -4.23 -11.91 0.03
C CYS A 67 -5.71 -12.13 -0.32
N ALA A 68 -6.38 -13.03 0.41
CA ALA A 68 -7.78 -13.36 0.19
C ALA A 68 -8.71 -12.20 0.58
N PRO A 69 -9.85 -12.03 -0.13
CA PRO A 69 -10.88 -11.05 0.23
C PRO A 69 -11.63 -11.48 1.50
N ILE A 70 -11.92 -10.51 2.36
CA ILE A 70 -12.77 -10.65 3.54
C ILE A 70 -14.15 -10.08 3.19
N ARG A 71 -15.19 -10.91 3.29
CA ARG A 71 -16.56 -10.55 2.93
C ARG A 71 -17.49 -10.38 4.12
N GLN A 72 -17.00 -10.69 5.32
CA GLN A 72 -17.77 -10.60 6.55
C GLN A 72 -16.86 -10.31 7.73
N ILE A 73 -17.29 -9.42 8.61
CA ILE A 73 -16.60 -9.06 9.85
C ILE A 73 -17.61 -9.25 10.98
N THR A 74 -17.16 -9.84 12.07
CA THR A 74 -17.96 -9.94 13.30
C THR A 74 -17.22 -9.18 14.41
N PHE A 75 -17.93 -8.24 15.02
CA PHE A 75 -17.54 -7.62 16.28
C PHE A 75 -18.27 -8.36 17.41
N ASP A 76 -17.51 -8.99 18.29
CA ASP A 76 -18.01 -9.71 19.45
C ASP A 76 -17.57 -8.98 20.72
N THR A 77 -18.56 -8.53 21.50
CA THR A 77 -18.36 -7.86 22.79
C THR A 77 -18.78 -8.75 23.96
N GLY A 78 -19.03 -10.05 23.72
CA GLY A 78 -19.57 -11.01 24.67
C GLY A 78 -21.10 -10.99 24.67
N PRO A 79 -21.77 -9.96 25.22
CA PRO A 79 -23.24 -9.91 25.24
C PRO A 79 -23.88 -9.56 23.89
N VAL A 80 -23.11 -8.95 22.97
CA VAL A 80 -23.61 -8.50 21.66
C VAL A 80 -22.64 -8.87 20.56
N GLN A 81 -23.15 -9.49 19.50
CA GLN A 81 -22.40 -9.73 18.26
C GLN A 81 -23.01 -8.92 17.12
N LEU A 82 -22.15 -8.15 16.42
CA LEU A 82 -22.51 -7.41 15.21
C LEU A 82 -21.75 -7.99 14.04
N THR A 83 -22.47 -8.58 13.10
CA THR A 83 -21.91 -9.21 11.90
C THR A 83 -22.34 -8.47 10.66
N GLY A 84 -21.39 -8.18 9.79
CA GLY A 84 -21.64 -7.47 8.53
C GLY A 84 -20.37 -7.13 7.79
N ILE A 85 -20.52 -6.25 6.80
CA ILE A 85 -19.41 -5.61 6.11
C ILE A 85 -19.78 -4.15 5.85
N GLY A 86 -18.77 -3.28 5.80
CA GLY A 86 -18.99 -1.87 5.50
C GLY A 86 -19.48 -1.65 4.05
N PRO A 87 -19.98 -0.45 3.74
CA PRO A 87 -20.48 -0.12 2.40
C PRO A 87 -19.37 -0.23 1.35
N ALA A 88 -19.72 -0.67 0.16
CA ALA A 88 -18.81 -0.73 -0.98
C ALA A 88 -18.26 0.67 -1.33
N ALA A 89 -17.02 0.71 -1.79
CA ALA A 89 -16.37 1.92 -2.28
C ALA A 89 -15.65 1.64 -3.61
N GLY A 90 -15.86 2.50 -4.62
CA GLY A 90 -15.22 2.34 -5.92
C GLY A 90 -15.43 0.98 -6.58
N GLY A 91 -16.61 0.36 -6.37
CA GLY A 91 -16.93 -0.97 -6.89
C GLY A 91 -16.18 -2.12 -6.17
N VAL A 92 -15.68 -1.89 -4.95
CA VAL A 92 -15.09 -2.91 -4.08
C VAL A 92 -15.95 -3.04 -2.82
N ALA A 93 -16.48 -4.22 -2.57
CA ALA A 93 -17.30 -4.53 -1.39
C ALA A 93 -16.47 -5.21 -0.28
N GLU A 94 -15.40 -5.87 -0.65
CA GLU A 94 -14.55 -6.62 0.26
C GLU A 94 -13.52 -5.76 0.96
N THR A 95 -13.03 -6.24 2.09
CA THR A 95 -11.83 -5.77 2.78
C THR A 95 -10.72 -6.79 2.65
N TYR A 96 -9.50 -6.42 3.03
CA TYR A 96 -8.31 -7.28 2.92
C TYR A 96 -7.45 -7.15 4.17
N CYS A 97 -6.60 -8.15 4.42
CA CYS A 97 -5.66 -8.14 5.53
C CYS A 97 -4.24 -8.53 5.06
N PRO A 98 -3.60 -7.71 4.21
CA PRO A 98 -2.30 -8.03 3.66
C PRO A 98 -1.20 -7.91 4.71
N ARG A 99 -0.27 -8.87 4.75
CA ARG A 99 1.00 -8.68 5.46
C ARG A 99 1.75 -7.49 4.85
N ARG A 100 2.43 -6.72 5.68
CA ARG A 100 3.21 -5.56 5.23
C ARG A 100 4.38 -5.95 4.33
N THR A 101 4.95 -7.14 4.53
CA THR A 101 5.93 -7.73 3.60
C THR A 101 5.39 -7.87 2.18
N VAL A 102 4.10 -8.13 2.03
CA VAL A 102 3.44 -8.29 0.71
C VAL A 102 2.99 -6.93 0.17
N LEU A 103 2.28 -6.14 0.98
CA LEU A 103 1.70 -4.88 0.54
C LEU A 103 2.77 -3.84 0.23
N ASP A 104 3.74 -3.64 1.14
CA ASP A 104 4.77 -2.61 0.95
C ASP A 104 5.67 -2.96 -0.24
N ALA A 105 6.05 -4.23 -0.41
CA ALA A 105 6.82 -4.67 -1.57
C ALA A 105 6.06 -4.45 -2.88
N LEU A 106 4.77 -4.81 -2.93
CA LEU A 106 3.91 -4.56 -4.10
C LEU A 106 3.87 -3.08 -4.48
N LEU A 107 3.72 -2.20 -3.50
CA LEU A 107 3.65 -0.76 -3.72
C LEU A 107 4.99 -0.17 -4.17
N ALA A 108 6.09 -0.60 -3.57
CA ALA A 108 7.45 -0.18 -3.95
C ALA A 108 7.80 -0.62 -5.38
N GLU A 109 7.49 -1.89 -5.73
CA GLU A 109 7.64 -2.40 -7.09
C GLU A 109 6.81 -1.59 -8.10
N ALA A 110 5.53 -1.29 -7.77
CA ALA A 110 4.67 -0.52 -8.64
C ALA A 110 5.18 0.93 -8.85
N ALA A 111 5.82 1.51 -7.84
CA ALA A 111 6.49 2.81 -7.98
C ALA A 111 7.68 2.71 -8.94
N ALA A 112 8.54 1.72 -8.78
CA ALA A 112 9.68 1.49 -9.66
C ALA A 112 9.25 1.18 -11.11
N GLU A 113 8.25 0.31 -11.30
CA GLU A 113 7.66 0.02 -12.61
C GLU A 113 7.07 1.26 -13.30
N SER A 114 6.64 2.24 -12.51
CA SER A 114 6.10 3.52 -13.01
C SER A 114 7.18 4.56 -13.32
N GLY A 115 8.46 4.25 -13.06
CA GLY A 115 9.60 5.10 -13.37
C GLY A 115 10.20 5.86 -12.17
N ALA A 116 9.74 5.62 -10.95
CA ALA A 116 10.42 6.14 -9.77
C ALA A 116 11.72 5.34 -9.51
N GLU A 117 12.80 6.02 -9.18
CA GLU A 117 14.04 5.37 -8.75
C GLU A 117 13.93 5.00 -7.27
N LEU A 118 13.79 3.70 -7.00
CA LEU A 118 13.74 3.17 -5.64
C LEU A 118 15.16 2.94 -5.12
N VAL A 119 15.50 3.59 -4.00
CA VAL A 119 16.75 3.39 -3.27
C VAL A 119 16.41 2.97 -1.85
N ASP A 120 16.40 1.68 -1.61
CA ASP A 120 16.16 1.09 -0.30
C ASP A 120 17.47 0.93 0.49
N GLY A 121 17.38 0.70 1.81
CA GLY A 121 18.56 0.70 2.70
C GLY A 121 19.21 2.09 2.86
N PHE A 122 18.54 3.17 2.44
CA PHE A 122 19.05 4.53 2.46
C PHE A 122 18.48 5.34 3.63
N VAL A 123 19.34 5.82 4.51
CA VAL A 123 18.94 6.62 5.67
C VAL A 123 19.06 8.10 5.34
N VAL A 124 17.95 8.82 5.39
CA VAL A 124 17.95 10.29 5.36
C VAL A 124 18.26 10.79 6.76
N ALA A 125 19.38 11.50 6.92
CA ALA A 125 19.84 11.99 8.22
C ALA A 125 19.27 13.37 8.55
N ASP A 126 19.21 14.27 7.55
CA ASP A 126 18.78 15.65 7.76
C ASP A 126 18.28 16.28 6.45
N LEU A 127 17.60 17.42 6.56
CA LEU A 127 17.22 18.29 5.44
C LEU A 127 18.12 19.53 5.48
N LEU A 128 18.67 19.89 4.32
CA LEU A 128 19.51 21.07 4.17
C LEU A 128 18.68 22.32 3.93
#